data_7b2d39aa6630f753949ebfd00522c54a
#
_entry.id   7b2d39aa6630f753949ebfd00522c54a
#
_cell.length_a   1.000
_cell.length_b   1.000
_cell.length_c   1.000
_cell.angle_alpha   90.00
_cell.angle_beta   90.00
_cell.angle_gamma   90.00
#
_symmetry.space_group_name_H-M   'P 1'
#
loop_
_entity.id
_entity.type
_entity.pdbx_description
1 polymer ?
#
loop_
_entity_poly.entity_id
_entity_poly.type
_entity_poly.pdbx_seq_one_letter_code
_entity_poly.pdbx_strand_id
1 'polypeptide(L)'
;MCIRDRPNRLYNCSYLPIDHTDSFSETMFLLLSGCGVGYSVQKHHVKKLPHITKPFEGRTRRFVIGDSIEGWSDAIKVLIKSYLGSKRSSKIKFDYSDIRPKGALLVTSGGKAPGPQPLKECVVKIKGILENKQDGAQLSTIEVHDIICYIADAVLAGGIRRAALISLFSAYDEQMISCKSGQWWEENPQRGRANNSAVLMRHKITKEFFLDLWKRIELSGAGEPGIYFNHDKDWGTNPCCEIALRPYQFCNLCEVNVSDVTNQEDLNGRVKAAAFIGTLQAGYTEFHYLREIWQETTEKDALIGVSMTGIASKKVLKLDMKKAASVVKRENTRVAKLIGINKAARTTCVKPAGTTSLVLGTSSGIHAWHNDYYIRRLRVGKNEAIYNYLKLHNSDLVQDEYFRPHDTAVIEIPQSAPIGSILRTESAFDLLKRVKQVATEWVKQGHRTGSNTHNVSATISLKKEDWDKAGEWMWKNRECYNGLSVLPYDGGTYTQAPFEDITKKEFNKRIKSLNHINLSNIVETTDKTDLSGELACAGGSCEITSL
;
A
#
# COMPACT_ATOMS: atom_id res chain seq x y z
N MET A 1 -24.68 5.20 0.94
CA MET A 1 -24.16 4.30 -0.12
C MET A 1 -24.17 2.89 0.42
N CYS A 2 -24.91 2.00 -0.22
CA CYS A 2 -25.03 0.61 0.23
C CYS A 2 -23.76 -0.17 -0.21
N ILE A 3 -23.23 -1.04 0.65
CA ILE A 3 -22.14 -1.97 0.31
C ILE A 3 -22.48 -2.81 -0.93
N ARG A 4 -23.77 -3.11 -1.16
CA ARG A 4 -24.28 -3.79 -2.36
C ARG A 4 -23.92 -3.08 -3.66
N ASP A 5 -23.86 -1.74 -3.65
CA ASP A 5 -23.68 -0.97 -4.89
C ASP A 5 -22.21 -0.89 -5.32
N ARG A 6 -21.27 -1.14 -4.41
CA ARG A 6 -19.83 -1.05 -4.67
C ARG A 6 -19.00 -2.03 -3.83
N PRO A 7 -19.09 -3.33 -4.09
CA PRO A 7 -18.35 -4.37 -3.35
C PRO A 7 -16.84 -4.19 -3.35
N ASN A 8 -16.28 -3.62 -4.42
CA ASN A 8 -14.84 -3.34 -4.51
C ASN A 8 -14.30 -2.45 -3.37
N ARG A 9 -15.15 -1.65 -2.69
CA ARG A 9 -14.75 -0.85 -1.52
C ARG A 9 -14.55 -1.65 -0.25
N LEU A 10 -14.98 -2.90 -0.22
CA LEU A 10 -14.71 -3.83 0.89
C LEU A 10 -13.28 -4.35 0.85
N TYR A 11 -12.65 -4.35 -0.31
CA TYR A 11 -11.32 -4.89 -0.51
C TYR A 11 -10.26 -3.79 -0.35
N ASN A 12 -9.22 -4.09 0.42
CA ASN A 12 -8.16 -3.13 0.73
C ASN A 12 -7.26 -2.84 -0.45
N CYS A 13 -6.93 -3.87 -1.23
CA CYS A 13 -5.96 -3.80 -2.31
C CYS A 13 -6.31 -4.74 -3.45
N SER A 14 -5.59 -4.57 -4.55
CA SER A 14 -5.76 -5.37 -5.76
C SER A 14 -4.44 -5.48 -6.52
N TYR A 15 -4.41 -6.32 -7.55
CA TYR A 15 -3.31 -6.43 -8.49
C TYR A 15 -3.82 -6.61 -9.91
N LEU A 16 -3.17 -5.93 -10.88
CA LEU A 16 -3.39 -6.14 -12.31
C LEU A 16 -2.11 -5.96 -13.13
N PRO A 17 -1.91 -6.73 -14.21
CA PRO A 17 -0.93 -6.40 -15.23
C PRO A 17 -1.42 -5.24 -16.11
N ILE A 18 -0.51 -4.38 -16.58
CA ILE A 18 -0.86 -3.37 -17.59
C ILE A 18 -0.63 -3.99 -18.97
N ASP A 19 -1.54 -4.86 -19.35
CA ASP A 19 -1.50 -5.64 -20.58
C ASP A 19 -2.72 -5.44 -21.48
N HIS A 20 -3.61 -4.53 -21.07
CA HIS A 20 -4.84 -4.16 -21.79
C HIS A 20 -5.12 -2.66 -21.63
N THR A 21 -5.74 -2.03 -22.62
CA THR A 21 -6.04 -0.60 -22.58
C THR A 21 -6.97 -0.20 -21.44
N ASP A 22 -7.89 -1.08 -21.03
CA ASP A 22 -8.77 -0.82 -19.90
C ASP A 22 -8.05 -0.88 -18.55
N SER A 23 -6.85 -1.50 -18.45
CA SER A 23 -6.09 -1.56 -17.19
C SER A 23 -5.76 -0.17 -16.62
N PHE A 24 -5.59 0.85 -17.46
CA PHE A 24 -5.36 2.22 -17.02
C PHE A 24 -6.59 2.83 -16.33
N SER A 25 -7.77 2.68 -16.92
CA SER A 25 -9.03 3.18 -16.33
C SER A 25 -9.45 2.36 -15.11
N GLU A 26 -9.22 1.06 -15.12
CA GLU A 26 -9.42 0.20 -13.94
C GLU A 26 -8.52 0.64 -12.77
N THR A 27 -7.26 1.00 -13.03
CA THR A 27 -6.37 1.55 -12.01
C THR A 27 -6.92 2.84 -11.40
N MET A 28 -7.37 3.81 -12.22
CA MET A 28 -8.02 5.03 -11.75
C MET A 28 -9.23 4.72 -10.88
N PHE A 29 -10.11 3.83 -11.35
CA PHE A 29 -11.32 3.42 -10.63
C PHE A 29 -11.01 2.79 -9.27
N LEU A 30 -10.04 1.88 -9.22
CA LEU A 30 -9.62 1.20 -7.99
C LEU A 30 -9.05 2.19 -6.98
N LEU A 31 -8.15 3.06 -7.40
CA LEU A 31 -7.56 4.08 -6.53
C LEU A 31 -8.62 5.06 -6.01
N LEU A 32 -9.53 5.56 -6.86
CA LEU A 32 -10.63 6.43 -6.44
C LEU A 32 -11.62 5.72 -5.52
N SER A 33 -11.78 4.41 -5.65
CA SER A 33 -12.56 3.58 -4.73
C SER A 33 -11.83 3.37 -3.38
N GLY A 34 -10.57 3.76 -3.28
CA GLY A 34 -9.72 3.64 -2.10
C GLY A 34 -9.02 2.31 -1.95
N CYS A 35 -8.90 1.58 -3.04
CA CYS A 35 -8.16 0.33 -3.11
C CYS A 35 -6.69 0.64 -3.43
N GLY A 36 -5.75 0.07 -2.69
CA GLY A 36 -4.34 0.08 -3.08
C GLY A 36 -4.12 -0.82 -4.30
N VAL A 37 -3.24 -0.43 -5.22
CA VAL A 37 -3.05 -1.16 -6.48
C VAL A 37 -1.61 -1.62 -6.66
N GLY A 38 -1.41 -2.95 -6.69
CA GLY A 38 -0.22 -3.53 -7.29
C GLY A 38 -0.41 -3.62 -8.80
N TYR A 39 0.60 -3.26 -9.57
CA TYR A 39 0.53 -3.38 -11.02
C TYR A 39 1.83 -3.89 -11.61
N SER A 40 1.74 -4.52 -12.77
CA SER A 40 2.91 -5.03 -13.46
C SER A 40 3.14 -4.32 -14.78
N VAL A 41 4.33 -3.75 -14.92
CA VAL A 41 4.89 -3.24 -16.17
C VAL A 41 5.99 -4.16 -16.72
N GLN A 42 5.97 -5.45 -16.36
CA GLN A 42 6.92 -6.41 -16.95
C GLN A 42 6.82 -6.38 -18.47
N LYS A 43 7.97 -6.52 -19.14
CA LYS A 43 8.06 -6.41 -20.62
C LYS A 43 7.04 -7.27 -21.37
N HIS A 44 6.73 -8.47 -20.88
CA HIS A 44 5.77 -9.38 -21.53
C HIS A 44 4.30 -8.92 -21.35
N HIS A 45 3.99 -8.14 -20.33
CA HIS A 45 2.69 -7.51 -20.17
C HIS A 45 2.56 -6.29 -21.07
N VAL A 46 3.50 -5.34 -20.99
CA VAL A 46 3.45 -4.10 -21.77
C VAL A 46 3.45 -4.38 -23.28
N LYS A 47 4.15 -5.42 -23.74
CA LYS A 47 4.14 -5.86 -25.15
C LYS A 47 2.75 -6.26 -25.69
N LYS A 48 1.78 -6.57 -24.84
CA LYS A 48 0.41 -6.87 -25.26
C LYS A 48 -0.42 -5.62 -25.55
N LEU A 49 0.03 -4.43 -25.11
CA LEU A 49 -0.62 -3.19 -25.43
C LEU A 49 -0.55 -2.91 -26.95
N PRO A 50 -1.62 -2.35 -27.54
CA PRO A 50 -1.59 -1.95 -28.95
C PRO A 50 -0.50 -0.92 -29.24
N HIS A 51 -0.06 -0.86 -30.48
CA HIS A 51 0.81 0.20 -30.96
C HIS A 51 0.10 1.55 -30.97
N ILE A 52 0.84 2.63 -30.85
CA ILE A 52 0.32 3.99 -30.95
C ILE A 52 -0.30 4.19 -32.34
N THR A 53 -1.53 4.65 -32.34
CA THR A 53 -2.26 5.09 -33.54
C THR A 53 -2.74 6.51 -33.28
N LYS A 54 -2.02 7.51 -33.81
CA LYS A 54 -2.33 8.92 -33.56
C LYS A 54 -3.71 9.29 -34.09
N PRO A 55 -4.49 10.09 -33.35
CA PRO A 55 -5.80 10.57 -33.81
C PRO A 55 -5.70 11.38 -35.12
N PHE A 56 -6.80 11.43 -35.88
CA PHE A 56 -6.88 12.26 -37.09
C PHE A 56 -6.72 13.74 -36.75
N GLU A 57 -5.94 14.45 -37.55
CA GLU A 57 -5.92 15.91 -37.51
C GLU A 57 -7.23 16.47 -38.10
N GLY A 58 -7.71 17.55 -37.49
CA GLY A 58 -8.94 18.23 -37.99
C GLY A 58 -10.27 17.64 -37.52
N ARG A 59 -10.32 16.43 -36.93
CA ARG A 59 -11.53 15.88 -36.31
C ARG A 59 -11.45 15.92 -34.81
N THR A 60 -12.32 16.68 -34.16
CA THR A 60 -12.39 16.78 -32.69
C THR A 60 -13.76 16.33 -32.21
N ARG A 61 -13.76 15.45 -31.19
CA ARG A 61 -14.97 15.02 -30.48
C ARG A 61 -14.93 15.58 -29.06
N ARG A 62 -15.99 16.22 -28.61
CA ARG A 62 -16.18 16.64 -27.21
C ARG A 62 -16.55 15.42 -26.38
N PHE A 63 -15.92 15.30 -25.21
CA PHE A 63 -16.24 14.30 -24.20
C PHE A 63 -16.49 15.01 -22.87
N VAL A 64 -17.73 14.99 -22.40
CA VAL A 64 -18.13 15.55 -21.10
C VAL A 64 -17.82 14.52 -20.03
N ILE A 65 -17.08 14.93 -19.00
CA ILE A 65 -16.63 14.05 -17.91
C ILE A 65 -17.66 14.12 -16.79
N GLY A 66 -18.28 12.99 -16.45
CA GLY A 66 -19.20 12.90 -15.33
C GLY A 66 -18.54 13.11 -13.99
N ASP A 67 -19.26 13.71 -13.03
CA ASP A 67 -18.81 13.98 -11.66
C ASP A 67 -18.91 12.73 -10.77
N SER A 68 -18.16 11.70 -11.13
CA SER A 68 -18.13 10.42 -10.42
C SER A 68 -16.77 9.73 -10.61
N ILE A 69 -16.47 8.71 -9.80
CA ILE A 69 -15.26 7.90 -9.96
C ILE A 69 -15.25 7.17 -11.31
N GLU A 70 -16.41 6.75 -11.80
CA GLU A 70 -16.59 6.16 -13.12
C GLU A 70 -16.29 7.18 -14.22
N GLY A 71 -16.83 8.40 -14.11
CA GLY A 71 -16.61 9.48 -15.08
C GLY A 71 -15.13 9.88 -15.22
N TRP A 72 -14.40 9.95 -14.11
CA TRP A 72 -12.96 10.19 -14.14
C TRP A 72 -12.20 9.03 -14.78
N SER A 73 -12.60 7.80 -14.46
CA SER A 73 -11.99 6.58 -15.03
C SER A 73 -12.27 6.48 -16.54
N ASP A 74 -13.47 6.85 -16.97
CA ASP A 74 -13.84 6.90 -18.38
C ASP A 74 -13.07 7.97 -19.16
N ALA A 75 -12.73 9.09 -18.53
CA ALA A 75 -11.86 10.09 -19.16
C ALA A 75 -10.48 9.49 -19.50
N ILE A 76 -9.88 8.73 -18.57
CA ILE A 76 -8.63 8.00 -18.84
C ILE A 76 -8.83 6.93 -19.92
N LYS A 77 -9.92 6.17 -19.84
CA LYS A 77 -10.26 5.14 -20.84
C LYS A 77 -10.36 5.71 -22.26
N VAL A 78 -11.05 6.82 -22.40
CA VAL A 78 -11.25 7.50 -23.68
C VAL A 78 -9.92 8.06 -24.19
N LEU A 79 -9.10 8.68 -23.32
CA LEU A 79 -7.78 9.18 -23.68
C LEU A 79 -6.89 8.05 -24.20
N ILE A 80 -6.73 6.99 -23.42
CA ILE A 80 -5.86 5.85 -23.77
C ILE A 80 -6.34 5.20 -25.08
N LYS A 81 -7.64 4.89 -25.21
CA LYS A 81 -8.19 4.28 -26.42
C LYS A 81 -8.12 5.19 -27.66
N SER A 82 -8.01 6.50 -27.50
CA SER A 82 -7.82 7.41 -28.61
C SER A 82 -6.44 7.31 -29.27
N TYR A 83 -5.43 6.80 -28.53
CA TYR A 83 -4.07 6.59 -29.04
C TYR A 83 -3.67 5.11 -29.16
N LEU A 84 -4.29 4.21 -28.41
CA LEU A 84 -4.01 2.77 -28.39
C LEU A 84 -5.17 1.94 -28.97
N GLY A 85 -5.91 2.52 -29.90
CA GLY A 85 -7.01 1.84 -30.60
C GLY A 85 -6.54 1.14 -31.89
N SER A 86 -7.29 0.12 -32.34
CA SER A 86 -7.05 -0.58 -33.62
C SER A 86 -7.32 0.30 -34.86
N LYS A 87 -8.04 1.40 -34.69
CA LYS A 87 -8.37 2.35 -35.76
C LYS A 87 -8.09 3.78 -35.28
N ARG A 88 -7.66 4.64 -36.22
CA ARG A 88 -7.50 6.07 -35.93
C ARG A 88 -8.82 6.67 -35.43
N SER A 89 -8.76 7.39 -34.35
CA SER A 89 -9.89 8.07 -33.71
C SER A 89 -9.88 9.57 -34.03
N SER A 90 -10.92 10.29 -33.63
CA SER A 90 -10.91 11.75 -33.55
C SER A 90 -10.09 12.22 -32.36
N LYS A 91 -9.51 13.43 -32.43
CA LYS A 91 -8.94 14.08 -31.23
C LYS A 91 -10.05 14.28 -30.19
N ILE A 92 -9.73 14.07 -28.93
CA ILE A 92 -10.68 14.25 -27.83
C ILE A 92 -10.46 15.62 -27.19
N LYS A 93 -11.54 16.42 -27.10
CA LYS A 93 -11.61 17.63 -26.27
C LYS A 93 -12.40 17.31 -25.03
N PHE A 94 -11.71 17.19 -23.91
CA PHE A 94 -12.35 16.93 -22.62
C PHE A 94 -13.06 18.17 -22.10
N ASP A 95 -14.26 17.97 -21.61
CA ASP A 95 -15.10 18.98 -20.99
C ASP A 95 -15.31 18.62 -19.51
N TYR A 96 -14.90 19.49 -18.65
CA TYR A 96 -14.87 19.30 -17.19
C TYR A 96 -16.01 20.09 -16.49
N SER A 97 -16.96 20.63 -17.23
CA SER A 97 -17.99 21.52 -16.69
C SER A 97 -18.90 20.87 -15.65
N ASP A 98 -19.12 19.56 -15.76
CA ASP A 98 -19.98 18.81 -14.85
C ASP A 98 -19.29 18.43 -13.54
N ILE A 99 -17.95 18.53 -13.48
CA ILE A 99 -17.19 18.21 -12.27
C ILE A 99 -17.41 19.32 -11.24
N ARG A 100 -17.86 18.94 -10.05
CA ARG A 100 -18.07 19.88 -8.91
C ARG A 100 -16.81 20.69 -8.61
N PRO A 101 -16.95 21.93 -8.13
CA PRO A 101 -15.80 22.79 -7.83
C PRO A 101 -15.02 22.29 -6.62
N LYS A 102 -13.76 22.72 -6.50
CA LYS A 102 -12.91 22.48 -5.33
C LYS A 102 -13.62 22.96 -4.06
N GLY A 103 -13.59 22.12 -3.03
CA GLY A 103 -14.17 22.42 -1.72
C GLY A 103 -15.64 22.00 -1.55
N ALA A 104 -16.33 21.54 -2.60
CA ALA A 104 -17.68 20.98 -2.47
C ALA A 104 -17.68 19.73 -1.59
N LEU A 105 -18.68 19.57 -0.73
CA LEU A 105 -18.78 18.44 0.19
C LEU A 105 -19.02 17.11 -0.55
N LEU A 106 -18.34 16.07 -0.11
CA LEU A 106 -18.50 14.71 -0.60
C LEU A 106 -19.40 13.91 0.35
N VAL A 107 -20.69 13.87 0.05
CA VAL A 107 -21.72 13.25 0.90
C VAL A 107 -21.46 11.76 1.19
N THR A 108 -20.85 11.05 0.24
CA THR A 108 -20.72 9.58 0.33
C THR A 108 -19.40 9.07 0.90
N SER A 109 -18.34 9.88 0.81
CA SER A 109 -16.99 9.49 1.27
C SER A 109 -16.48 10.35 2.41
N GLY A 110 -17.19 11.44 2.74
CA GLY A 110 -16.66 12.49 3.59
C GLY A 110 -15.61 13.34 2.86
N GLY A 111 -15.22 14.46 3.47
CA GLY A 111 -14.20 15.35 2.92
C GLY A 111 -14.71 16.28 1.82
N LYS A 112 -13.78 16.96 1.15
CA LYS A 112 -14.05 17.98 0.13
C LYS A 112 -13.56 17.54 -1.24
N ALA A 113 -14.30 17.92 -2.27
CA ALA A 113 -13.95 17.65 -3.66
C ALA A 113 -12.67 18.41 -4.07
N PRO A 114 -11.77 17.79 -4.86
CA PRO A 114 -10.56 18.44 -5.36
C PRO A 114 -10.83 19.45 -6.50
N GLY A 115 -12.03 19.39 -7.09
CA GLY A 115 -12.34 20.06 -8.32
C GLY A 115 -11.74 19.37 -9.56
N PRO A 116 -11.86 19.96 -10.75
CA PRO A 116 -11.41 19.34 -12.00
C PRO A 116 -9.90 19.41 -12.24
N GLN A 117 -9.17 20.25 -11.52
CA GLN A 117 -7.76 20.56 -11.82
C GLN A 117 -6.82 19.34 -11.79
N PRO A 118 -6.88 18.44 -10.78
CA PRO A 118 -6.01 17.27 -10.76
C PRO A 118 -6.20 16.34 -11.96
N LEU A 119 -7.43 16.14 -12.40
CA LEU A 119 -7.72 15.34 -13.59
C LEU A 119 -7.24 16.02 -14.88
N LYS A 120 -7.38 17.36 -14.97
CA LYS A 120 -6.86 18.13 -16.12
C LYS A 120 -5.35 17.94 -16.27
N GLU A 121 -4.61 18.08 -15.18
CA GLU A 121 -3.14 17.90 -15.16
C GLU A 121 -2.75 16.48 -15.53
N CYS A 122 -3.43 15.48 -14.99
CA CYS A 122 -3.22 14.08 -15.32
C CYS A 122 -3.44 13.82 -16.82
N VAL A 123 -4.56 14.29 -17.38
CA VAL A 123 -4.86 14.13 -18.81
C VAL A 123 -3.79 14.80 -19.68
N VAL A 124 -3.34 16.00 -19.32
CA VAL A 124 -2.29 16.73 -20.07
C VAL A 124 -0.98 15.95 -20.04
N LYS A 125 -0.52 15.48 -18.87
CA LYS A 125 0.72 14.72 -18.72
C LYS A 125 0.69 13.40 -19.49
N ILE A 126 -0.39 12.62 -19.37
CA ILE A 126 -0.54 11.37 -20.11
C ILE A 126 -0.58 11.62 -21.61
N LYS A 127 -1.36 12.62 -22.05
CA LYS A 127 -1.42 13.02 -23.45
C LYS A 127 -0.05 13.41 -23.99
N GLY A 128 0.76 14.13 -23.22
CA GLY A 128 2.14 14.48 -23.58
C GLY A 128 3.00 13.25 -23.88
N ILE A 129 2.95 12.20 -23.04
CA ILE A 129 3.65 10.93 -23.31
C ILE A 129 3.18 10.33 -24.64
N LEU A 130 1.86 10.24 -24.84
CA LEU A 130 1.26 9.60 -26.03
C LEU A 130 1.56 10.38 -27.34
N GLU A 131 1.53 11.70 -27.29
CA GLU A 131 1.82 12.58 -28.44
C GLU A 131 3.29 12.58 -28.85
N ASN A 132 4.20 12.42 -27.88
CA ASN A 132 5.64 12.36 -28.16
C ASN A 132 6.08 11.04 -28.83
N LYS A 133 5.22 10.01 -28.84
CA LYS A 133 5.51 8.75 -29.55
C LYS A 133 5.31 8.90 -31.05
N GLN A 134 6.07 8.18 -31.83
CA GLN A 134 5.82 8.02 -33.26
C GLN A 134 4.59 7.13 -33.50
N ASP A 135 3.88 7.37 -34.58
CA ASP A 135 2.79 6.49 -35.03
C ASP A 135 3.33 5.10 -35.31
N GLY A 136 2.69 4.05 -34.80
CA GLY A 136 3.16 2.68 -34.90
C GLY A 136 4.17 2.25 -33.81
N ALA A 137 4.65 3.14 -32.94
CA ALA A 137 5.53 2.78 -31.82
C ALA A 137 4.76 2.09 -30.68
N GLN A 138 5.49 1.38 -29.82
CA GLN A 138 4.94 0.87 -28.55
C GLN A 138 5.36 1.74 -27.37
N LEU A 139 4.55 1.75 -26.32
CA LEU A 139 4.95 2.33 -25.04
C LEU A 139 6.05 1.47 -24.40
N SER A 140 7.04 2.11 -23.83
CA SER A 140 8.04 1.45 -22.99
C SER A 140 7.49 1.16 -21.59
N THR A 141 8.16 0.31 -20.84
CA THR A 141 7.81 -0.04 -19.47
C THR A 141 7.80 1.18 -18.54
N ILE A 142 8.78 2.07 -18.70
CA ILE A 142 8.88 3.30 -17.90
C ILE A 142 7.78 4.32 -18.25
N GLU A 143 7.40 4.44 -19.52
CA GLU A 143 6.29 5.32 -19.92
C GLU A 143 4.96 4.83 -19.36
N VAL A 144 4.71 3.52 -19.38
CA VAL A 144 3.53 2.91 -18.76
C VAL A 144 3.54 3.14 -17.24
N HIS A 145 4.69 2.99 -16.59
CA HIS A 145 4.88 3.27 -15.17
C HIS A 145 4.55 4.74 -14.85
N ASP A 146 5.10 5.68 -15.62
CA ASP A 146 4.85 7.12 -15.41
C ASP A 146 3.37 7.48 -15.61
N ILE A 147 2.68 6.88 -16.59
CA ILE A 147 1.23 7.06 -16.79
C ILE A 147 0.45 6.62 -15.52
N ILE A 148 0.76 5.46 -14.96
CA ILE A 148 0.09 4.98 -13.74
C ILE A 148 0.40 5.91 -12.55
N CYS A 149 1.61 6.40 -12.44
CA CYS A 149 1.98 7.38 -11.40
C CYS A 149 1.21 8.71 -11.55
N TYR A 150 1.01 9.22 -12.76
CA TYR A 150 0.18 10.41 -12.99
C TYR A 150 -1.30 10.19 -12.67
N ILE A 151 -1.82 8.98 -12.88
CA ILE A 151 -3.16 8.60 -12.43
C ILE A 151 -3.25 8.68 -10.91
N ALA A 152 -2.24 8.19 -10.20
CA ALA A 152 -2.18 8.26 -8.74
C ALA A 152 -2.07 9.70 -8.21
N ASP A 153 -1.32 10.57 -8.88
CA ASP A 153 -1.24 12.01 -8.54
C ASP A 153 -2.62 12.66 -8.55
N ALA A 154 -3.44 12.38 -9.57
CA ALA A 154 -4.79 12.93 -9.67
C ALA A 154 -5.70 12.47 -8.52
N VAL A 155 -5.54 11.23 -8.07
CA VAL A 155 -6.31 10.66 -6.96
C VAL A 155 -5.89 11.27 -5.62
N LEU A 156 -4.57 11.45 -5.40
CA LEU A 156 -4.02 12.03 -4.17
C LEU A 156 -4.44 13.49 -3.97
N ALA A 157 -4.38 14.29 -5.03
CA ALA A 157 -4.80 15.68 -4.99
C ALA A 157 -6.28 15.85 -4.58
N GLY A 158 -7.06 14.75 -4.63
CA GLY A 158 -8.44 14.69 -4.15
C GLY A 158 -8.60 14.71 -2.62
N GLY A 159 -7.52 14.61 -1.85
CA GLY A 159 -7.53 14.78 -0.38
C GLY A 159 -8.28 13.72 0.43
N ILE A 160 -8.89 12.71 -0.23
CA ILE A 160 -9.78 11.77 0.46
C ILE A 160 -9.09 10.46 0.82
N ARG A 161 -8.07 10.06 0.06
CA ARG A 161 -7.35 8.80 0.30
C ARG A 161 -5.91 8.86 -0.22
N ARG A 162 -5.04 8.08 0.44
CA ARG A 162 -3.68 7.84 -0.03
C ARG A 162 -3.74 6.90 -1.24
N ALA A 163 -3.10 7.26 -2.34
CA ALA A 163 -2.85 6.34 -3.44
C ALA A 163 -1.66 5.46 -3.04
N ALA A 164 -1.92 4.18 -2.78
CA ALA A 164 -0.87 3.21 -2.50
C ALA A 164 -0.63 2.36 -3.75
N LEU A 165 0.60 2.39 -4.28
CA LEU A 165 1.01 1.66 -5.46
C LEU A 165 2.25 0.80 -5.22
N ILE A 166 2.33 -0.36 -5.88
CA ILE A 166 3.58 -1.09 -6.11
C ILE A 166 3.69 -1.43 -7.59
N SER A 167 4.82 -1.08 -8.19
CA SER A 167 5.18 -1.42 -9.56
C SER A 167 6.03 -2.68 -9.59
N LEU A 168 5.59 -3.71 -10.31
CA LEU A 168 6.35 -4.92 -10.56
C LEU A 168 6.90 -4.88 -11.99
N PHE A 169 8.21 -5.05 -12.14
CA PHE A 169 8.89 -4.96 -13.43
C PHE A 169 9.87 -6.13 -13.66
N SER A 170 10.27 -6.32 -14.91
CA SER A 170 11.20 -7.39 -15.28
C SER A 170 12.59 -7.13 -14.69
N ALA A 171 13.19 -8.13 -14.04
CA ALA A 171 14.48 -8.01 -13.36
C ALA A 171 15.65 -7.50 -14.22
N TYR A 172 15.52 -7.61 -15.56
CA TYR A 172 16.52 -7.15 -16.54
C TYR A 172 16.11 -5.85 -17.24
N ASP A 173 15.21 -5.07 -16.64
CA ASP A 173 14.77 -3.81 -17.18
C ASP A 173 15.58 -2.65 -16.58
N GLU A 174 16.64 -2.27 -17.27
CA GLU A 174 17.58 -1.26 -16.80
C GLU A 174 16.92 0.10 -16.54
N GLN A 175 15.95 0.49 -17.38
CA GLN A 175 15.22 1.75 -17.17
C GLN A 175 14.41 1.73 -15.88
N MET A 176 13.77 0.60 -15.59
CA MET A 176 12.99 0.46 -14.35
C MET A 176 13.88 0.29 -13.11
N ILE A 177 15.03 -0.40 -13.23
CA ILE A 177 15.98 -0.55 -12.12
C ILE A 177 16.53 0.82 -11.69
N SER A 178 16.83 1.69 -12.65
CA SER A 178 17.44 3.01 -12.39
C SER A 178 16.45 4.18 -12.32
N CYS A 179 15.13 3.91 -12.44
CA CYS A 179 14.14 4.98 -12.58
C CYS A 179 14.01 5.92 -11.37
N LYS A 180 14.53 5.48 -10.21
CA LYS A 180 14.65 6.28 -8.99
C LYS A 180 16.12 6.40 -8.56
N SER A 181 17.01 6.69 -9.48
CA SER A 181 18.42 7.01 -9.24
C SER A 181 18.69 8.50 -9.47
N GLY A 182 19.74 9.04 -8.86
CA GLY A 182 20.07 10.45 -8.97
C GLY A 182 19.01 11.36 -8.34
N GLN A 183 18.79 12.53 -8.92
CA GLN A 183 17.81 13.53 -8.47
C GLN A 183 16.40 13.28 -9.06
N TRP A 184 15.97 12.04 -9.13
CA TRP A 184 14.68 11.64 -9.72
C TRP A 184 13.47 12.38 -9.14
N TRP A 185 13.53 12.80 -7.87
CA TRP A 185 12.45 13.52 -7.19
C TRP A 185 12.22 14.93 -7.76
N GLU A 186 13.22 15.54 -8.42
CA GLU A 186 13.09 16.81 -9.12
C GLU A 186 12.61 16.62 -10.56
N GLU A 187 13.20 15.64 -11.27
CA GLU A 187 12.92 15.40 -12.69
C GLU A 187 11.62 14.61 -12.91
N ASN A 188 11.34 13.64 -12.04
CA ASN A 188 10.23 12.70 -12.16
C ASN A 188 9.52 12.46 -10.82
N PRO A 189 9.01 13.51 -10.15
CA PRO A 189 8.42 13.42 -8.81
C PRO A 189 7.24 12.45 -8.71
N GLN A 190 6.50 12.21 -9.82
CA GLN A 190 5.40 11.25 -9.87
C GLN A 190 5.84 9.83 -9.52
N ARG A 191 7.10 9.44 -9.76
CA ARG A 191 7.62 8.10 -9.43
C ARG A 191 7.65 7.80 -7.93
N GLY A 192 7.59 8.84 -7.09
CA GLY A 192 7.39 8.71 -5.65
C GLY A 192 6.05 8.11 -5.25
N ARG A 193 5.08 7.97 -6.17
CA ARG A 193 3.76 7.40 -5.89
C ARG A 193 3.75 5.87 -5.81
N ALA A 194 4.79 5.19 -6.28
CA ALA A 194 4.85 3.73 -6.28
C ALA A 194 6.15 3.23 -5.66
N ASN A 195 6.08 2.16 -4.87
CA ASN A 195 7.23 1.33 -4.57
C ASN A 195 7.56 0.50 -5.83
N ASN A 196 8.82 0.31 -6.14
CA ASN A 196 9.25 -0.40 -7.33
C ASN A 196 9.95 -1.71 -6.95
N SER A 197 9.52 -2.84 -7.51
CA SER A 197 10.11 -4.16 -7.20
C SER A 197 10.42 -4.95 -8.47
N ALA A 198 11.64 -5.45 -8.55
CA ALA A 198 12.08 -6.37 -9.59
C ALA A 198 11.52 -7.77 -9.33
N VAL A 199 10.86 -8.36 -10.32
CA VAL A 199 10.31 -9.72 -10.24
C VAL A 199 11.41 -10.74 -10.57
N LEU A 200 11.75 -11.58 -9.60
CA LEU A 200 12.75 -12.64 -9.73
C LEU A 200 12.05 -14.01 -9.73
N MET A 201 12.16 -14.70 -10.86
CA MET A 201 11.62 -16.07 -10.98
C MET A 201 12.51 -17.04 -10.21
N ARG A 202 12.01 -17.63 -9.11
CA ARG A 202 12.77 -18.49 -8.19
C ARG A 202 13.55 -19.60 -8.87
N HIS A 203 12.97 -20.22 -9.91
CA HIS A 203 13.55 -21.33 -10.65
C HIS A 203 14.50 -20.93 -11.80
N LYS A 204 14.64 -19.62 -12.07
CA LYS A 204 15.48 -19.11 -13.18
C LYS A 204 16.62 -18.22 -12.72
N ILE A 205 16.46 -17.56 -11.55
CA ILE A 205 17.43 -16.60 -11.07
C ILE A 205 18.67 -17.31 -10.52
N THR A 206 19.85 -16.82 -10.86
CA THR A 206 21.11 -17.29 -10.29
C THR A 206 21.52 -16.46 -9.08
N LYS A 207 22.41 -17.01 -8.25
CA LYS A 207 22.94 -16.31 -7.07
C LYS A 207 23.72 -15.07 -7.47
N GLU A 208 24.52 -15.19 -8.53
CA GLU A 208 25.37 -14.12 -9.06
C GLU A 208 24.52 -12.92 -9.47
N PHE A 209 23.46 -13.15 -10.26
CA PHE A 209 22.53 -12.07 -10.65
C PHE A 209 21.84 -11.44 -9.44
N PHE A 210 21.41 -12.26 -8.48
CA PHE A 210 20.78 -11.75 -7.27
C PHE A 210 21.73 -10.84 -6.48
N LEU A 211 22.99 -11.25 -6.30
CA LEU A 211 23.98 -10.47 -5.55
C LEU A 211 24.38 -9.18 -6.29
N ASP A 212 24.43 -9.20 -7.62
CA ASP A 212 24.64 -7.99 -8.42
C ASP A 212 23.51 -6.98 -8.22
N LEU A 213 22.25 -7.44 -8.36
CA LEU A 213 21.08 -6.59 -8.08
C LEU A 213 21.07 -6.09 -6.64
N TRP A 214 21.41 -6.94 -5.67
CA TRP A 214 21.51 -6.57 -4.26
C TRP A 214 22.51 -5.45 -4.03
N LYS A 215 23.66 -5.50 -4.70
CA LYS A 215 24.67 -4.44 -4.62
C LYS A 215 24.17 -3.12 -5.21
N ARG A 216 23.39 -3.17 -6.28
CA ARG A 216 22.75 -1.98 -6.87
C ARG A 216 21.71 -1.37 -5.92
N ILE A 217 20.95 -2.20 -5.20
CA ILE A 217 20.00 -1.74 -4.16
C ILE A 217 20.73 -1.04 -3.02
N GLU A 218 21.83 -1.59 -2.54
CA GLU A 218 22.69 -0.94 -1.53
C GLU A 218 23.19 0.42 -2.02
N LEU A 219 23.74 0.47 -3.25
CA LEU A 219 24.31 1.69 -3.83
C LEU A 219 23.26 2.77 -4.14
N SER A 220 21.99 2.40 -4.28
CA SER A 220 20.89 3.35 -4.50
C SER A 220 20.70 4.30 -3.31
N GLY A 221 21.13 3.89 -2.11
CA GLY A 221 20.91 4.64 -0.87
C GLY A 221 19.45 4.71 -0.40
N ALA A 222 18.51 4.24 -1.23
CA ALA A 222 17.07 4.29 -0.96
C ALA A 222 16.46 2.90 -0.68
N GLY A 223 17.26 1.81 -0.81
CA GLY A 223 16.74 0.44 -0.69
C GLY A 223 15.85 0.01 -1.86
N GLU A 224 15.83 0.75 -2.95
CA GLU A 224 15.10 0.43 -4.19
C GLU A 224 16.06 0.11 -5.36
N PRO A 225 15.62 -0.75 -6.29
CA PRO A 225 14.34 -1.42 -6.32
C PRO A 225 14.20 -2.50 -5.24
N GLY A 226 12.96 -2.73 -4.77
CA GLY A 226 12.63 -3.90 -3.97
C GLY A 226 12.80 -5.20 -4.79
N ILE A 227 12.77 -6.34 -4.11
CA ILE A 227 12.82 -7.67 -4.73
C ILE A 227 11.52 -8.41 -4.45
N TYR A 228 10.92 -8.97 -5.52
CA TYR A 228 9.75 -9.83 -5.41
C TYR A 228 10.03 -11.19 -6.05
N PHE A 229 10.20 -12.22 -5.23
CA PHE A 229 10.37 -13.60 -5.69
C PHE A 229 9.04 -14.23 -6.08
N ASN A 230 8.99 -14.86 -7.25
CA ASN A 230 7.79 -15.41 -7.82
C ASN A 230 8.04 -16.81 -8.43
N HIS A 231 7.01 -17.66 -8.43
CA HIS A 231 7.00 -18.94 -9.14
C HIS A 231 6.30 -18.84 -10.50
N ASP A 232 5.48 -17.82 -10.70
CA ASP A 232 4.71 -17.58 -11.92
C ASP A 232 4.89 -16.12 -12.35
N LYS A 233 5.29 -15.91 -13.60
CA LYS A 233 5.62 -14.58 -14.16
C LYS A 233 4.47 -13.58 -14.16
N ASP A 234 3.23 -14.07 -14.17
CA ASP A 234 2.03 -13.23 -14.27
C ASP A 234 1.44 -12.84 -12.92
N TRP A 235 1.81 -13.57 -11.84
CA TRP A 235 1.37 -13.24 -10.50
C TRP A 235 2.06 -11.98 -9.96
N GLY A 236 1.36 -11.31 -9.07
CA GLY A 236 1.89 -10.14 -8.38
C GLY A 236 1.43 -10.08 -6.92
N THR A 237 1.39 -8.87 -6.42
CA THR A 237 1.09 -8.59 -5.01
C THR A 237 0.39 -7.24 -4.86
N ASN A 238 -0.21 -7.04 -3.71
CA ASN A 238 -0.73 -5.75 -3.27
C ASN A 238 0.42 -4.80 -2.85
N PRO A 239 0.18 -3.49 -2.67
CA PRO A 239 1.23 -2.50 -2.39
C PRO A 239 2.11 -2.82 -1.17
N CYS A 240 1.56 -3.42 -0.13
CA CYS A 240 2.33 -3.80 1.06
C CYS A 240 2.99 -5.18 0.96
N CYS A 241 2.83 -5.91 -0.15
CA CYS A 241 3.51 -7.18 -0.46
C CYS A 241 3.16 -8.36 0.45
N GLU A 242 2.05 -8.32 1.22
CA GLU A 242 1.65 -9.45 2.08
C GLU A 242 0.74 -10.48 1.39
N ILE A 243 0.05 -10.12 0.29
CA ILE A 243 -0.90 -10.98 -0.41
C ILE A 243 -0.40 -11.33 -1.81
N ALA A 244 -0.19 -12.61 -2.09
CA ALA A 244 0.08 -13.08 -3.44
C ALA A 244 -1.22 -13.10 -4.25
N LEU A 245 -1.23 -12.43 -5.39
CA LEU A 245 -2.39 -12.22 -6.24
C LEU A 245 -2.18 -12.73 -7.67
N ARG A 246 -3.23 -13.32 -8.24
CA ARG A 246 -3.31 -13.55 -9.68
C ARG A 246 -3.58 -12.23 -10.41
N PRO A 247 -3.36 -12.16 -11.72
CA PRO A 247 -3.86 -11.05 -12.52
C PRO A 247 -5.34 -10.78 -12.26
N TYR A 248 -5.69 -9.48 -12.10
CA TYR A 248 -7.07 -9.03 -11.90
C TYR A 248 -7.73 -9.63 -10.66
N GLN A 249 -7.07 -9.54 -9.51
CA GLN A 249 -7.54 -10.13 -8.27
C GLN A 249 -7.49 -9.14 -7.10
N PHE A 250 -8.48 -9.22 -6.22
CA PHE A 250 -8.53 -8.46 -4.98
C PHE A 250 -7.88 -9.19 -3.82
N CYS A 251 -7.27 -8.43 -2.92
CA CYS A 251 -6.87 -8.89 -1.60
C CYS A 251 -8.00 -8.65 -0.59
N ASN A 252 -8.10 -9.54 0.39
CA ASN A 252 -9.10 -9.49 1.45
C ASN A 252 -8.40 -9.70 2.79
N LEU A 253 -8.35 -8.68 3.64
CA LEU A 253 -7.55 -8.67 4.86
C LEU A 253 -8.42 -8.52 6.11
N CYS A 254 -8.09 -9.35 7.12
CA CYS A 254 -8.57 -9.20 8.49
C CYS A 254 -7.36 -9.18 9.42
N GLU A 255 -7.40 -8.37 10.48
CA GLU A 255 -6.27 -8.22 11.39
C GLU A 255 -6.62 -8.62 12.81
N VAL A 256 -5.72 -9.36 13.45
CA VAL A 256 -5.84 -9.87 14.81
C VAL A 256 -4.78 -9.24 15.70
N ASN A 257 -5.19 -8.60 16.78
CA ASN A 257 -4.26 -8.18 17.84
C ASN A 257 -3.76 -9.42 18.60
N VAL A 258 -2.43 -9.61 18.60
CA VAL A 258 -1.77 -10.69 19.34
C VAL A 258 -0.86 -10.20 20.46
N SER A 259 -0.87 -8.89 20.74
CA SER A 259 -0.01 -8.28 21.76
C SER A 259 -0.43 -8.65 23.19
N ASP A 260 -1.69 -8.93 23.40
CA ASP A 260 -2.29 -9.22 24.71
C ASP A 260 -2.87 -10.65 24.81
N VAL A 261 -2.64 -11.49 23.78
CA VAL A 261 -3.10 -12.87 23.77
C VAL A 261 -2.58 -13.62 25.01
N THR A 262 -3.47 -14.36 25.68
CA THR A 262 -3.17 -15.01 26.97
C THR A 262 -2.71 -16.46 26.85
N ASN A 263 -3.31 -17.22 25.93
CA ASN A 263 -3.03 -18.64 25.71
C ASN A 263 -3.44 -19.06 24.30
N GLN A 264 -3.26 -20.35 24.00
CA GLN A 264 -3.57 -20.93 22.68
C GLN A 264 -5.06 -20.86 22.33
N GLU A 265 -5.93 -20.98 23.29
CA GLU A 265 -7.38 -20.98 23.06
C GLU A 265 -7.87 -19.57 22.71
N ASP A 266 -7.37 -18.55 23.40
CA ASP A 266 -7.62 -17.15 23.09
C ASP A 266 -7.12 -16.82 21.65
N LEU A 267 -5.89 -17.21 21.29
CA LEU A 267 -5.40 -17.05 19.92
C LEU A 267 -6.32 -17.73 18.91
N ASN A 268 -6.70 -18.98 19.16
CA ASN A 268 -7.58 -19.74 18.27
C ASN A 268 -8.97 -19.09 18.12
N GLY A 269 -9.53 -18.52 19.18
CA GLY A 269 -10.79 -17.77 19.16
C GLY A 269 -10.71 -16.53 18.27
N ARG A 270 -9.65 -15.73 18.45
CA ARG A 270 -9.42 -14.48 17.67
C ARG A 270 -9.24 -14.76 16.18
N VAL A 271 -8.38 -15.70 15.80
CA VAL A 271 -8.14 -16.03 14.39
C VAL A 271 -9.36 -16.70 13.74
N LYS A 272 -10.19 -17.43 14.52
CA LYS A 272 -11.46 -17.97 14.05
C LYS A 272 -12.45 -16.86 13.71
N ALA A 273 -12.60 -15.85 14.56
CA ALA A 273 -13.46 -14.71 14.31
C ALA A 273 -13.01 -13.92 13.05
N ALA A 274 -11.71 -13.69 12.91
CA ALA A 274 -11.16 -13.03 11.71
C ALA A 274 -11.40 -13.85 10.44
N ALA A 275 -11.24 -15.17 10.50
CA ALA A 275 -11.51 -16.06 9.37
C ALA A 275 -13.00 -16.07 8.97
N PHE A 276 -13.90 -15.99 9.96
CA PHE A 276 -15.34 -15.87 9.73
C PHE A 276 -15.66 -14.59 8.96
N ILE A 277 -15.22 -13.44 9.45
CA ILE A 277 -15.46 -12.12 8.82
C ILE A 277 -14.85 -12.08 7.41
N GLY A 278 -13.59 -12.49 7.27
CA GLY A 278 -12.90 -12.49 5.96
C GLY A 278 -13.59 -13.39 4.94
N THR A 279 -14.14 -14.54 5.38
CA THR A 279 -14.85 -15.43 4.46
C THR A 279 -16.20 -14.85 4.02
N LEU A 280 -16.92 -14.16 4.90
CA LEU A 280 -18.14 -13.42 4.51
C LEU A 280 -17.80 -12.34 3.47
N GLN A 281 -16.74 -11.59 3.70
CA GLN A 281 -16.29 -10.53 2.79
C GLN A 281 -15.93 -11.09 1.41
N ALA A 282 -15.32 -12.29 1.34
CA ALA A 282 -14.95 -12.92 0.07
C ALA A 282 -16.15 -13.28 -0.84
N GLY A 283 -17.38 -13.25 -0.30
CA GLY A 283 -18.60 -13.47 -1.06
C GLY A 283 -19.14 -12.24 -1.81
N TYR A 284 -18.52 -11.06 -1.66
CA TYR A 284 -18.95 -9.84 -2.36
C TYR A 284 -18.12 -9.63 -3.62
N THR A 285 -18.55 -10.16 -4.75
CA THR A 285 -17.76 -10.24 -5.99
C THR A 285 -18.40 -9.57 -7.21
N GLU A 286 -19.51 -8.87 -7.05
CA GLU A 286 -20.15 -8.11 -8.14
C GLU A 286 -19.43 -6.76 -8.35
N PHE A 287 -18.53 -6.70 -9.33
CA PHE A 287 -17.70 -5.53 -9.60
C PHE A 287 -18.21 -4.77 -10.85
N HIS A 288 -19.17 -3.87 -10.69
CA HIS A 288 -19.93 -3.25 -11.79
C HIS A 288 -19.14 -2.48 -12.85
N TYR A 289 -17.98 -1.89 -12.53
CA TYR A 289 -17.20 -1.12 -13.50
C TYR A 289 -16.07 -1.94 -14.13
N LEU A 290 -15.57 -2.91 -13.40
CA LEU A 290 -14.41 -3.69 -13.80
C LEU A 290 -14.79 -4.77 -14.81
N ARG A 291 -13.82 -5.23 -15.59
CA ARG A 291 -14.02 -6.37 -16.50
C ARG A 291 -14.38 -7.65 -15.71
N GLU A 292 -15.15 -8.53 -16.32
CA GLU A 292 -15.63 -9.79 -15.73
C GLU A 292 -14.51 -10.66 -15.14
N ILE A 293 -13.33 -10.64 -15.75
CA ILE A 293 -12.14 -11.36 -15.27
C ILE A 293 -11.79 -11.07 -13.81
N TRP A 294 -12.15 -9.89 -13.26
CA TRP A 294 -11.95 -9.56 -11.87
C TRP A 294 -12.83 -10.39 -10.94
N GLN A 295 -14.08 -10.60 -11.34
CA GLN A 295 -15.00 -11.46 -10.60
C GLN A 295 -14.53 -12.91 -10.68
N GLU A 296 -14.25 -13.43 -11.87
CA GLU A 296 -13.82 -14.80 -12.10
C GLU A 296 -12.57 -15.17 -11.27
N THR A 297 -11.54 -14.33 -11.28
CA THR A 297 -10.29 -14.61 -10.54
C THR A 297 -10.45 -14.45 -9.04
N THR A 298 -11.28 -13.51 -8.59
CA THR A 298 -11.57 -13.30 -7.16
C THR A 298 -12.37 -14.46 -6.59
N GLU A 299 -13.42 -14.92 -7.28
CA GLU A 299 -14.23 -16.07 -6.90
C GLU A 299 -13.45 -17.39 -6.92
N LYS A 300 -12.58 -17.57 -7.92
CA LYS A 300 -11.75 -18.79 -8.05
C LYS A 300 -10.92 -19.06 -6.83
N ASP A 301 -10.22 -18.08 -6.30
CA ASP A 301 -9.33 -18.25 -5.16
C ASP A 301 -10.00 -17.89 -3.82
N ALA A 302 -11.09 -17.10 -3.82
CA ALA A 302 -11.86 -16.63 -2.66
C ALA A 302 -10.96 -16.26 -1.46
N LEU A 303 -9.92 -15.44 -1.74
CA LEU A 303 -8.82 -15.17 -0.81
C LEU A 303 -9.31 -14.55 0.50
N ILE A 304 -8.68 -15.00 1.59
CA ILE A 304 -8.65 -14.26 2.85
C ILE A 304 -7.19 -14.11 3.29
N GLY A 305 -6.91 -13.07 4.05
CA GLY A 305 -5.60 -12.79 4.64
C GLY A 305 -5.78 -12.47 6.12
N VAL A 306 -5.82 -13.49 6.97
CA VAL A 306 -5.81 -13.28 8.42
C VAL A 306 -4.39 -12.88 8.81
N SER A 307 -4.22 -11.63 9.20
CA SER A 307 -2.95 -11.02 9.62
C SER A 307 -2.90 -10.91 11.15
N MET A 308 -1.69 -10.91 11.69
CA MET A 308 -1.42 -10.67 13.10
C MET A 308 -0.65 -9.37 13.28
N THR A 309 -1.07 -8.54 14.26
CA THR A 309 -0.35 -7.32 14.67
C THR A 309 0.01 -7.38 16.14
N GLY A 310 1.13 -6.74 16.54
CA GLY A 310 1.66 -6.83 17.90
C GLY A 310 2.51 -8.07 18.17
N ILE A 311 3.08 -8.67 17.14
CA ILE A 311 3.95 -9.86 17.25
C ILE A 311 5.18 -9.58 18.14
N ALA A 312 5.67 -8.35 18.13
CA ALA A 312 6.82 -7.91 18.93
C ALA A 312 6.58 -7.94 20.46
N SER A 313 5.34 -8.15 20.92
CA SER A 313 5.06 -8.43 22.34
C SER A 313 5.58 -9.81 22.82
N LYS A 314 6.06 -10.66 21.89
CA LYS A 314 6.56 -12.03 22.09
C LYS A 314 5.52 -13.07 22.52
N LYS A 315 4.29 -12.69 22.87
CA LYS A 315 3.29 -13.65 23.41
C LYS A 315 2.94 -14.71 22.37
N VAL A 316 2.59 -14.32 21.16
CA VAL A 316 2.21 -15.24 20.08
C VAL A 316 3.39 -16.14 19.64
N LEU A 317 4.63 -15.65 19.74
CA LEU A 317 5.83 -16.44 19.38
C LEU A 317 6.07 -17.66 20.27
N LYS A 318 5.40 -17.73 21.42
CA LYS A 318 5.43 -18.86 22.36
C LYS A 318 4.26 -19.83 22.17
N LEU A 319 3.34 -19.53 21.26
CA LEU A 319 2.16 -20.34 20.99
C LEU A 319 2.31 -21.12 19.68
N ASP A 320 1.45 -22.12 19.50
CA ASP A 320 1.44 -22.94 18.29
C ASP A 320 0.66 -22.22 17.15
N MET A 321 1.42 -21.44 16.36
CA MET A 321 0.89 -20.74 15.20
C MET A 321 0.40 -21.69 14.09
N LYS A 322 0.95 -22.91 13.98
CA LYS A 322 0.48 -23.92 13.01
C LYS A 322 -0.92 -24.41 13.35
N LYS A 323 -1.19 -24.64 14.65
CA LYS A 323 -2.52 -24.98 15.16
C LYS A 323 -3.51 -23.84 14.89
N ALA A 324 -3.12 -22.58 15.14
CA ALA A 324 -3.95 -21.41 14.85
C ALA A 324 -4.26 -21.27 13.36
N ALA A 325 -3.28 -21.44 12.46
CA ALA A 325 -3.50 -21.43 11.01
C ALA A 325 -4.46 -22.56 10.55
N SER A 326 -4.39 -23.71 11.20
CA SER A 326 -5.33 -24.83 10.96
C SER A 326 -6.76 -24.47 11.39
N VAL A 327 -6.92 -23.70 12.48
CA VAL A 327 -8.23 -23.14 12.89
C VAL A 327 -8.79 -22.21 11.82
N VAL A 328 -7.97 -21.28 11.30
CA VAL A 328 -8.37 -20.38 10.19
C VAL A 328 -8.88 -21.18 9.00
N LYS A 329 -8.14 -22.20 8.55
CA LYS A 329 -8.55 -23.03 7.42
C LYS A 329 -9.87 -23.76 7.66
N ARG A 330 -10.05 -24.35 8.84
CA ARG A 330 -11.31 -25.06 9.19
C ARG A 330 -12.50 -24.10 9.19
N GLU A 331 -12.36 -22.92 9.82
CA GLU A 331 -13.43 -21.94 9.87
C GLU A 331 -13.77 -21.40 8.49
N ASN A 332 -12.76 -21.05 7.67
CA ASN A 332 -12.98 -20.65 6.28
C ASN A 332 -13.72 -21.76 5.48
N THR A 333 -13.35 -23.03 5.66
CA THR A 333 -14.05 -24.16 4.99
C THR A 333 -15.51 -24.23 5.41
N ARG A 334 -15.79 -24.08 6.72
CA ARG A 334 -17.15 -24.13 7.27
C ARG A 334 -18.02 -23.00 6.72
N VAL A 335 -17.52 -21.76 6.78
CA VAL A 335 -18.27 -20.57 6.36
C VAL A 335 -18.43 -20.52 4.85
N ALA A 336 -17.39 -20.84 4.07
CA ALA A 336 -17.45 -20.90 2.61
C ALA A 336 -18.55 -21.89 2.14
N LYS A 337 -18.68 -23.05 2.80
CA LYS A 337 -19.76 -23.99 2.52
C LYS A 337 -21.15 -23.42 2.83
N LEU A 338 -21.28 -22.66 3.93
CA LEU A 338 -22.56 -22.06 4.34
C LEU A 338 -23.06 -21.00 3.36
N ILE A 339 -22.15 -20.20 2.80
CA ILE A 339 -22.51 -19.10 1.87
C ILE A 339 -22.33 -19.47 0.39
N GLY A 340 -21.94 -20.72 0.09
CA GLY A 340 -21.89 -21.22 -1.28
C GLY A 340 -20.71 -20.70 -2.13
N ILE A 341 -19.57 -20.32 -1.52
CA ILE A 341 -18.37 -19.87 -2.22
C ILE A 341 -17.23 -20.90 -2.15
N ASN A 342 -16.18 -20.68 -2.94
CA ASN A 342 -14.98 -21.50 -2.88
C ASN A 342 -14.25 -21.34 -1.55
N LYS A 343 -13.50 -22.38 -1.15
CA LYS A 343 -12.57 -22.30 -0.02
C LYS A 343 -11.37 -21.42 -0.43
N ALA A 344 -10.98 -20.52 0.45
CA ALA A 344 -9.83 -19.64 0.17
C ALA A 344 -8.57 -20.44 -0.19
N ALA A 345 -7.95 -20.11 -1.31
CA ALA A 345 -6.70 -20.74 -1.77
C ALA A 345 -5.53 -20.45 -0.81
N ARG A 346 -5.53 -19.30 -0.17
CA ARG A 346 -4.55 -18.82 0.80
C ARG A 346 -5.29 -18.07 1.91
N THR A 347 -4.87 -18.25 3.18
CA THR A 347 -5.70 -17.78 4.31
C THR A 347 -4.99 -16.91 5.32
N THR A 348 -3.65 -16.95 5.40
CA THR A 348 -2.88 -16.27 6.45
C THR A 348 -1.74 -15.45 5.88
N CYS A 349 -1.50 -14.29 6.45
CA CYS A 349 -0.43 -13.37 6.08
C CYS A 349 0.05 -12.57 7.31
N VAL A 350 1.03 -11.69 7.11
CA VAL A 350 1.34 -10.62 8.08
C VAL A 350 1.51 -9.32 7.32
N LYS A 351 0.67 -8.35 7.65
CA LYS A 351 0.66 -7.00 7.10
C LYS A 351 1.42 -6.03 8.01
N PRO A 352 2.12 -5.01 7.48
CA PRO A 352 2.53 -3.86 8.26
C PRO A 352 1.29 -3.01 8.57
N ALA A 353 0.78 -3.13 9.79
CA ALA A 353 -0.49 -2.54 10.21
C ALA A 353 -0.29 -1.12 10.76
N GLY A 354 -0.13 -0.12 9.90
CA GLY A 354 0.08 1.26 10.31
C GLY A 354 -1.05 1.82 11.17
N THR A 355 -2.23 2.01 10.58
CA THR A 355 -3.40 2.60 11.28
C THR A 355 -4.03 1.63 12.28
N THR A 356 -4.21 0.35 11.90
CA THR A 356 -4.88 -0.64 12.77
C THR A 356 -4.11 -0.87 14.06
N SER A 357 -2.77 -0.95 14.00
CA SER A 357 -1.94 -1.11 15.21
C SER A 357 -2.07 0.08 16.18
N LEU A 358 -2.28 1.30 15.64
CA LEU A 358 -2.53 2.49 16.46
C LEU A 358 -3.85 2.41 17.21
N VAL A 359 -4.92 2.07 16.49
CA VAL A 359 -6.25 1.89 17.09
C VAL A 359 -6.24 0.80 18.16
N LEU A 360 -5.46 -0.26 17.93
CA LEU A 360 -5.32 -1.39 18.86
C LEU A 360 -4.25 -1.16 19.95
N GLY A 361 -3.53 -0.03 19.93
CA GLY A 361 -2.50 0.31 20.92
C GLY A 361 -1.33 -0.67 20.95
N THR A 362 -0.87 -1.15 19.78
CA THR A 362 0.19 -2.16 19.68
C THR A 362 1.22 -1.83 18.60
N SER A 363 2.29 -2.64 18.51
CA SER A 363 3.29 -2.54 17.45
C SER A 363 2.73 -3.01 16.10
N SER A 364 3.27 -2.46 15.01
CA SER A 364 2.81 -2.72 13.65
C SER A 364 3.24 -4.10 13.14
N GLY A 365 2.30 -5.00 12.93
CA GLY A 365 2.57 -6.34 12.36
C GLY A 365 3.66 -7.08 13.11
N ILE A 366 4.76 -7.38 12.39
CA ILE A 366 5.93 -8.10 12.94
C ILE A 366 7.00 -7.16 13.51
N HIS A 367 6.88 -5.84 13.28
CA HIS A 367 7.91 -4.87 13.64
C HIS A 367 7.99 -4.65 15.14
N ALA A 368 9.19 -4.31 15.58
CA ALA A 368 9.50 -3.97 16.97
C ALA A 368 8.77 -2.70 17.44
N TRP A 369 8.65 -2.54 18.75
CA TRP A 369 8.31 -1.28 19.35
C TRP A 369 9.48 -0.31 19.20
N HIS A 370 9.16 1.01 19.15
CA HIS A 370 10.20 2.02 18.96
C HIS A 370 11.23 1.98 20.11
N ASN A 371 10.77 2.13 21.35
CA ASN A 371 11.59 2.01 22.56
C ASN A 371 10.69 1.70 23.77
N ASP A 372 11.26 1.50 24.96
CA ASP A 372 10.51 1.34 26.22
C ASP A 372 9.64 2.57 26.49
N TYR A 373 10.20 3.77 26.31
CA TYR A 373 9.50 5.06 26.42
C TYR A 373 9.89 5.97 25.26
N TYR A 374 8.91 6.55 24.60
CA TYR A 374 9.12 7.40 23.43
C TYR A 374 7.99 8.37 23.21
N ILE A 375 8.24 9.41 22.42
CA ILE A 375 7.23 10.31 21.89
C ILE A 375 6.88 9.81 20.47
N ARG A 376 5.61 9.72 20.20
CA ARG A 376 5.09 9.61 18.84
C ARG A 376 4.53 10.94 18.40
N ARG A 377 4.95 11.41 17.22
CA ARG A 377 4.50 12.66 16.62
C ARG A 377 3.50 12.41 15.51
N LEU A 378 2.40 13.14 15.56
CA LEU A 378 1.38 13.18 14.51
C LEU A 378 1.26 14.61 13.99
N ARG A 379 1.27 14.77 12.68
CA ARG A 379 1.04 16.07 12.03
C ARG A 379 -0.45 16.29 11.83
N VAL A 380 -0.94 17.49 12.13
CA VAL A 380 -2.34 17.91 11.98
C VAL A 380 -2.40 19.32 11.43
N GLY A 381 -3.42 19.63 10.63
CA GLY A 381 -3.70 20.99 10.21
C GLY A 381 -4.17 21.86 11.37
N LYS A 382 -3.67 23.08 11.49
CA LYS A 382 -4.12 24.02 12.56
C LYS A 382 -5.58 24.45 12.44
N ASN A 383 -6.21 24.13 11.32
CA ASN A 383 -7.63 24.36 11.08
C ASN A 383 -8.52 23.17 11.47
N GLU A 384 -7.94 22.05 11.91
CA GLU A 384 -8.68 20.86 12.33
C GLU A 384 -9.23 21.01 13.76
N ALA A 385 -10.39 20.40 14.03
CA ALA A 385 -11.05 20.49 15.34
C ALA A 385 -10.21 19.85 16.45
N ILE A 386 -9.50 18.75 16.16
CA ILE A 386 -8.61 18.09 17.12
C ILE A 386 -7.46 18.99 17.56
N TYR A 387 -6.88 19.80 16.67
CA TYR A 387 -5.83 20.76 17.01
C TYR A 387 -6.35 21.80 18.00
N ASN A 388 -7.51 22.42 17.71
CA ASN A 388 -8.10 23.45 18.56
C ASN A 388 -8.43 22.90 19.94
N TYR A 389 -9.00 21.69 20.01
CA TYR A 389 -9.32 21.03 21.28
C TYR A 389 -8.06 20.76 22.10
N LEU A 390 -7.01 20.16 21.51
CA LEU A 390 -5.77 19.85 22.23
C LEU A 390 -5.00 21.11 22.62
N LYS A 391 -4.98 22.14 21.77
CA LYS A 391 -4.34 23.43 22.09
C LYS A 391 -4.98 24.10 23.30
N LEU A 392 -6.29 23.94 23.47
CA LEU A 392 -7.03 24.51 24.61
C LEU A 392 -6.86 23.68 25.88
N HIS A 393 -6.90 22.35 25.80
CA HIS A 393 -6.99 21.47 26.98
C HIS A 393 -5.66 20.80 27.35
N ASN A 394 -4.74 20.63 26.42
CA ASN A 394 -3.45 19.96 26.57
C ASN A 394 -2.38 20.63 25.68
N SER A 395 -2.16 21.93 25.88
CA SER A 395 -1.23 22.72 25.06
C SER A 395 0.20 22.14 25.00
N ASP A 396 0.63 21.45 26.07
CA ASP A 396 1.96 20.82 26.16
C ASP A 396 2.15 19.68 25.15
N LEU A 397 1.07 19.14 24.57
CA LEU A 397 1.15 18.14 23.51
C LEU A 397 1.34 18.76 22.12
N VAL A 398 1.15 20.07 21.95
CA VAL A 398 1.01 20.70 20.64
C VAL A 398 2.16 21.64 20.37
N GLN A 399 2.92 21.35 19.30
CA GLN A 399 4.00 22.20 18.81
C GLN A 399 3.70 22.65 17.38
N ASP A 400 4.30 23.78 16.97
CA ASP A 400 4.29 24.18 15.56
C ASP A 400 5.20 23.23 14.74
N GLU A 401 4.75 22.86 13.54
CA GLU A 401 5.57 22.07 12.63
C GLU A 401 6.74 22.92 12.10
N TYR A 402 7.95 22.34 12.04
CA TYR A 402 9.18 23.07 11.80
C TYR A 402 9.22 23.75 10.41
N PHE A 403 8.78 23.07 9.36
CA PHE A 403 8.81 23.59 7.98
C PHE A 403 7.53 24.35 7.60
N ARG A 404 6.41 24.06 8.26
CA ARG A 404 5.09 24.65 7.97
C ARG A 404 4.41 25.19 9.22
N PRO A 405 5.06 26.10 9.97
CA PRO A 405 4.54 26.55 11.27
C PRO A 405 3.23 27.34 11.17
N HIS A 406 2.86 27.84 9.98
CA HIS A 406 1.66 28.67 9.81
C HIS A 406 0.36 27.86 9.72
N ASP A 407 0.40 26.65 9.13
CA ASP A 407 -0.79 25.86 8.83
C ASP A 407 -0.79 24.46 9.48
N THR A 408 0.37 23.98 9.90
CA THR A 408 0.55 22.63 10.44
C THR A 408 1.09 22.66 11.87
N ALA A 409 0.61 21.75 12.69
CA ALA A 409 1.09 21.49 14.03
C ALA A 409 1.50 20.03 14.20
N VAL A 410 2.33 19.76 15.19
CA VAL A 410 2.75 18.42 15.61
C VAL A 410 2.16 18.13 16.98
N ILE A 411 1.46 17.00 17.10
CA ILE A 411 0.99 16.48 18.38
C ILE A 411 1.99 15.44 18.88
N GLU A 412 2.56 15.68 20.06
CA GLU A 412 3.53 14.81 20.73
C GLU A 412 2.84 13.89 21.75
N ILE A 413 2.71 12.62 21.42
CA ILE A 413 2.02 11.66 22.27
C ILE A 413 3.06 10.76 22.98
N PRO A 414 3.21 10.85 24.33
CA PRO A 414 4.07 9.95 25.07
C PRO A 414 3.51 8.53 25.02
N GLN A 415 4.39 7.57 24.69
CA GLN A 415 4.08 6.16 24.54
C GLN A 415 5.03 5.30 25.37
N SER A 416 4.57 4.12 25.78
CA SER A 416 5.42 3.10 26.39
C SER A 416 5.15 1.73 25.79
N ALA A 417 6.21 0.95 25.59
CA ALA A 417 6.09 -0.44 25.18
C ALA A 417 5.70 -1.34 26.37
N PRO A 418 4.96 -2.45 26.13
CA PRO A 418 4.75 -3.48 27.14
C PRO A 418 6.09 -4.07 27.60
N ILE A 419 6.20 -4.38 28.89
CA ILE A 419 7.43 -4.93 29.49
C ILE A 419 7.85 -6.21 28.76
N GLY A 420 9.13 -6.27 28.37
CA GLY A 420 9.72 -7.43 27.71
C GLY A 420 9.42 -7.54 26.22
N SER A 421 8.80 -6.51 25.61
CA SER A 421 8.63 -6.42 24.15
C SER A 421 9.95 -6.38 23.41
N ILE A 422 9.92 -6.69 22.12
CA ILE A 422 11.05 -6.50 21.20
C ILE A 422 11.10 -5.02 20.83
N LEU A 423 12.27 -4.41 21.00
CA LEU A 423 12.50 -3.00 20.68
C LEU A 423 13.30 -2.85 19.38
N ARG A 424 13.24 -1.69 18.75
CA ARG A 424 13.96 -1.37 17.49
C ARG A 424 15.49 -1.47 17.57
N THR A 425 16.03 -1.63 18.78
CA THR A 425 17.44 -1.92 19.01
C THR A 425 17.85 -3.35 18.65
N GLU A 426 16.86 -4.20 18.29
CA GLU A 426 17.15 -5.55 17.78
C GLU A 426 18.01 -5.50 16.52
N SER A 427 18.78 -6.55 16.26
CA SER A 427 19.53 -6.65 15.00
C SER A 427 18.60 -6.95 13.81
N ALA A 428 19.00 -6.52 12.62
CA ALA A 428 18.32 -6.89 11.37
C ALA A 428 18.12 -8.42 11.23
N PHE A 429 19.09 -9.19 11.71
CA PHE A 429 19.05 -10.66 11.65
C PHE A 429 18.07 -11.28 12.65
N ASP A 430 17.78 -10.64 13.77
CA ASP A 430 16.74 -11.12 14.71
C ASP A 430 15.35 -10.91 14.09
N LEU A 431 15.12 -9.78 13.43
CA LEU A 431 13.89 -9.57 12.65
C LEU A 431 13.78 -10.57 11.49
N LEU A 432 14.85 -10.80 10.73
CA LEU A 432 14.86 -11.78 9.63
C LEU A 432 14.59 -13.22 10.12
N LYS A 433 15.13 -13.63 11.26
CA LYS A 433 14.80 -14.92 11.90
C LYS A 433 13.32 -15.01 12.26
N ARG A 434 12.76 -13.94 12.84
CA ARG A 434 11.34 -13.87 13.21
C ARG A 434 10.45 -13.92 11.96
N VAL A 435 10.81 -13.22 10.87
CA VAL A 435 10.13 -13.33 9.57
C VAL A 435 10.10 -14.78 9.10
N LYS A 436 11.25 -15.49 9.14
CA LYS A 436 11.32 -16.90 8.75
C LYS A 436 10.45 -17.80 9.62
N GLN A 437 10.44 -17.60 10.95
CA GLN A 437 9.60 -18.35 11.87
C GLN A 437 8.12 -18.18 11.52
N VAL A 438 7.66 -16.93 11.46
CA VAL A 438 6.25 -16.63 11.19
C VAL A 438 5.84 -17.05 9.78
N ALA A 439 6.70 -16.89 8.78
CA ALA A 439 6.44 -17.40 7.44
C ALA A 439 6.23 -18.91 7.43
N THR A 440 7.03 -19.65 8.18
CA THR A 440 6.99 -21.13 8.21
C THR A 440 5.82 -21.66 9.04
N GLU A 441 5.57 -21.03 10.20
CA GLU A 441 4.61 -21.56 11.20
C GLU A 441 3.19 -20.99 11.01
N TRP A 442 3.06 -19.83 10.36
CA TRP A 442 1.77 -19.17 10.13
C TRP A 442 1.38 -19.13 8.65
N VAL A 443 2.19 -18.46 7.82
CA VAL A 443 1.80 -18.17 6.43
C VAL A 443 1.75 -19.42 5.58
N LYS A 444 2.80 -20.23 5.59
CA LYS A 444 2.83 -21.50 4.83
C LYS A 444 1.77 -22.49 5.27
N GLN A 445 1.40 -22.47 6.55
CA GLN A 445 0.36 -23.37 7.07
C GLN A 445 -1.05 -22.97 6.61
N GLY A 446 -1.28 -21.70 6.29
CA GLY A 446 -2.53 -21.20 5.74
C GLY A 446 -2.68 -21.38 4.23
N HIS A 447 -1.65 -21.83 3.55
CA HIS A 447 -1.67 -22.08 2.10
C HIS A 447 -2.40 -23.39 1.79
N ARG A 448 -3.19 -23.41 0.71
CA ARG A 448 -3.83 -24.60 0.14
C ARG A 448 -3.44 -24.84 -1.29
N THR A 449 -3.59 -23.83 -2.13
CA THR A 449 -3.38 -23.94 -3.59
C THR A 449 -2.80 -22.67 -4.18
N GLY A 450 -2.15 -22.81 -5.34
CA GLY A 450 -1.54 -21.73 -6.10
C GLY A 450 -0.02 -21.76 -6.05
N SER A 451 0.62 -21.06 -6.99
CA SER A 451 2.07 -21.07 -7.16
C SER A 451 2.81 -20.35 -6.04
N ASN A 452 2.19 -19.30 -5.46
CA ASN A 452 2.80 -18.49 -4.41
C ASN A 452 1.97 -18.53 -3.13
N THR A 453 2.63 -18.55 -1.97
CA THR A 453 2.02 -18.32 -0.66
C THR A 453 1.75 -16.81 -0.49
N HIS A 454 0.91 -16.45 0.48
CA HIS A 454 0.99 -15.10 1.07
C HIS A 454 2.35 -14.88 1.71
N ASN A 455 2.59 -13.69 2.24
CA ASN A 455 3.89 -13.27 2.72
C ASN A 455 3.83 -12.70 4.14
N VAL A 456 4.98 -12.65 4.79
CA VAL A 456 5.23 -11.79 5.94
C VAL A 456 5.86 -10.52 5.41
N SER A 457 5.09 -9.43 5.34
CA SER A 457 5.63 -8.15 4.91
C SER A 457 6.39 -7.49 6.05
N ALA A 458 7.63 -7.12 5.80
CA ALA A 458 8.49 -6.45 6.76
C ALA A 458 9.48 -5.51 6.05
N THR A 459 9.88 -4.46 6.78
CA THR A 459 10.96 -3.56 6.40
C THR A 459 12.17 -3.84 7.30
N ILE A 460 13.29 -4.11 6.69
CA ILE A 460 14.55 -4.46 7.36
C ILE A 460 15.50 -3.26 7.25
N SER A 461 15.82 -2.63 8.37
CA SER A 461 16.84 -1.57 8.41
C SER A 461 18.23 -2.18 8.54
N LEU A 462 19.11 -1.88 7.58
CA LEU A 462 20.46 -2.45 7.47
C LEU A 462 21.51 -1.38 7.77
N LYS A 463 22.40 -1.68 8.71
CA LYS A 463 23.63 -0.91 8.88
C LYS A 463 24.60 -1.22 7.73
N LYS A 464 25.54 -0.31 7.50
CA LYS A 464 26.50 -0.45 6.38
C LYS A 464 27.23 -1.80 6.37
N GLU A 465 27.60 -2.30 7.54
CA GLU A 465 28.30 -3.58 7.72
C GLU A 465 27.41 -4.83 7.57
N ASP A 466 26.08 -4.66 7.52
CA ASP A 466 25.14 -5.78 7.49
C ASP A 466 24.71 -6.18 6.06
N TRP A 467 24.94 -5.34 5.06
CA TRP A 467 24.40 -5.52 3.71
C TRP A 467 24.82 -6.84 3.05
N ASP A 468 26.11 -7.16 3.06
CA ASP A 468 26.60 -8.40 2.44
C ASP A 468 26.00 -9.65 3.11
N LYS A 469 26.01 -9.67 4.45
CA LYS A 469 25.44 -10.77 5.23
C LYS A 469 23.92 -10.90 5.03
N ALA A 470 23.23 -9.76 4.93
CA ALA A 470 21.80 -9.74 4.68
C ALA A 470 21.49 -10.26 3.27
N GLY A 471 22.26 -9.90 2.24
CA GLY A 471 22.14 -10.43 0.89
C GLY A 471 22.28 -11.94 0.84
N GLU A 472 23.30 -12.49 1.49
CA GLU A 472 23.48 -13.93 1.62
C GLU A 472 22.32 -14.62 2.37
N TRP A 473 21.82 -14.01 3.43
CA TRP A 473 20.66 -14.53 4.15
C TRP A 473 19.41 -14.51 3.28
N MET A 474 19.16 -13.40 2.58
CA MET A 474 18.03 -13.21 1.67
C MET A 474 18.04 -14.26 0.56
N TRP A 475 19.20 -14.49 -0.04
CA TRP A 475 19.35 -15.55 -1.06
C TRP A 475 19.11 -16.95 -0.47
N LYS A 476 19.76 -17.29 0.62
CA LYS A 476 19.65 -18.62 1.25
C LYS A 476 18.22 -18.94 1.69
N ASN A 477 17.47 -17.95 2.14
CA ASN A 477 16.11 -18.11 2.68
C ASN A 477 15.01 -17.67 1.71
N ARG A 478 15.32 -17.45 0.43
CA ARG A 478 14.37 -16.94 -0.57
C ARG A 478 13.07 -17.74 -0.68
N GLU A 479 13.06 -19.01 -0.28
CA GLU A 479 11.87 -19.84 -0.24
C GLU A 479 10.92 -19.54 0.94
N CYS A 480 11.30 -18.65 1.86
CA CYS A 480 10.50 -18.33 3.04
C CYS A 480 9.65 -17.06 2.87
N TYR A 481 9.94 -16.22 1.88
CA TYR A 481 9.26 -14.94 1.66
C TYR A 481 9.09 -14.67 0.16
N ASN A 482 8.15 -13.78 -0.19
CA ASN A 482 8.02 -13.30 -1.58
C ASN A 482 8.75 -11.98 -1.77
N GLY A 483 8.58 -11.02 -0.85
CA GLY A 483 9.29 -9.76 -0.86
C GLY A 483 9.48 -9.23 0.56
N LEU A 484 10.60 -8.57 0.76
CA LEU A 484 10.93 -7.80 1.96
C LEU A 484 11.52 -6.47 1.51
N SER A 485 11.12 -5.40 2.17
CA SER A 485 11.74 -4.09 1.95
C SER A 485 13.02 -4.00 2.77
N VAL A 486 14.04 -3.36 2.19
CA VAL A 486 15.29 -3.07 2.89
C VAL A 486 15.56 -1.57 2.83
N LEU A 487 16.04 -1.01 3.93
CA LEU A 487 16.39 0.41 4.00
C LEU A 487 17.75 0.56 4.69
N PRO A 488 18.57 1.52 4.25
CA PRO A 488 19.75 1.91 5.01
C PRO A 488 19.34 2.39 6.42
N TYR A 489 20.08 2.02 7.44
CA TYR A 489 19.89 2.53 8.78
C TYR A 489 20.51 3.93 8.87
N ASP A 490 19.68 4.95 9.10
CA ASP A 490 20.07 6.36 9.20
C ASP A 490 20.12 6.92 10.63
N GLY A 491 19.79 6.08 11.63
CA GLY A 491 19.72 6.51 13.03
C GLY A 491 18.42 7.25 13.39
N GLY A 492 17.60 7.66 12.43
CA GLY A 492 16.24 8.22 12.62
C GLY A 492 16.18 9.51 13.44
N THR A 493 17.25 10.32 13.46
CA THR A 493 17.34 11.54 14.26
C THR A 493 17.33 12.79 13.37
N TYR A 494 16.16 13.39 13.21
CA TYR A 494 16.00 14.71 12.63
C TYR A 494 14.94 15.50 13.39
N THR A 495 14.90 16.81 13.18
CA THR A 495 13.97 17.71 13.88
C THR A 495 12.52 17.25 13.69
N GLN A 496 11.82 17.02 14.80
CA GLN A 496 10.44 16.50 14.82
C GLN A 496 10.26 15.17 14.07
N ALA A 497 11.25 14.26 14.17
CA ALA A 497 11.10 12.89 13.69
C ALA A 497 9.80 12.26 14.25
N PRO A 498 9.13 11.34 13.52
CA PRO A 498 7.87 10.71 13.94
C PRO A 498 7.95 10.03 15.30
N PHE A 499 9.14 9.57 15.67
CA PHE A 499 9.42 8.95 16.95
C PHE A 499 10.69 9.55 17.58
N GLU A 500 10.67 9.71 18.90
CA GLU A 500 11.80 10.20 19.67
C GLU A 500 11.91 9.44 20.99
N ASP A 501 13.10 8.94 21.30
CA ASP A 501 13.39 8.25 22.57
C ASP A 501 13.31 9.23 23.73
N ILE A 502 12.64 8.85 24.80
CA ILE A 502 12.61 9.60 26.06
C ILE A 502 12.90 8.72 27.26
N THR A 503 13.33 9.32 28.35
CA THR A 503 13.53 8.60 29.59
C THR A 503 12.19 8.30 30.29
N LYS A 504 12.17 7.27 31.16
CA LYS A 504 11.03 6.98 32.05
C LYS A 504 10.60 8.21 32.88
N LYS A 505 11.58 9.00 33.33
CA LYS A 505 11.32 10.21 34.09
C LYS A 505 10.55 11.25 33.28
N GLU A 506 10.98 11.48 32.05
CA GLU A 506 10.31 12.40 31.13
C GLU A 506 8.91 11.89 30.74
N PHE A 507 8.79 10.61 30.44
CA PHE A 507 7.48 9.98 30.17
C PHE A 507 6.51 10.21 31.33
N ASN A 508 6.94 9.90 32.59
CA ASN A 508 6.09 10.07 33.76
C ASN A 508 5.74 11.55 34.00
N LYS A 509 6.66 12.48 33.74
CA LYS A 509 6.39 13.93 33.83
C LYS A 509 5.31 14.35 32.85
N ARG A 510 5.45 13.95 31.56
CA ARG A 510 4.47 14.27 30.51
C ARG A 510 3.09 13.67 30.78
N ILE A 511 3.02 12.40 31.21
CA ILE A 511 1.73 11.76 31.54
C ILE A 511 1.05 12.46 32.72
N LYS A 512 1.79 12.91 33.73
CA LYS A 512 1.21 13.64 34.89
C LYS A 512 0.67 15.01 34.54
N SER A 513 1.21 15.68 33.50
CA SER A 513 0.73 17.00 33.07
C SER A 513 -0.50 16.93 32.17
N LEU A 514 -0.89 15.73 31.69
CA LEU A 514 -2.03 15.59 30.79
C LEU A 514 -3.36 15.75 31.52
N ASN A 515 -4.20 16.62 31.02
CA ASN A 515 -5.61 16.66 31.36
C ASN A 515 -6.36 15.51 30.64
N HIS A 516 -7.45 15.09 31.23
CA HIS A 516 -8.31 14.06 30.62
C HIS A 516 -8.77 14.49 29.21
N ILE A 517 -8.49 13.65 28.21
CA ILE A 517 -8.90 13.89 26.82
C ILE A 517 -10.22 13.17 26.58
N ASN A 518 -11.28 13.95 26.35
CA ASN A 518 -12.58 13.41 25.95
C ASN A 518 -12.84 13.73 24.47
N LEU A 519 -12.63 12.77 23.60
CA LEU A 519 -12.78 12.94 22.15
C LEU A 519 -14.24 13.23 21.74
N SER A 520 -15.24 12.91 22.57
CA SER A 520 -16.64 13.22 22.28
C SER A 520 -16.94 14.74 22.32
N ASN A 521 -16.03 15.53 22.90
CA ASN A 521 -16.14 17.00 22.92
C ASN A 521 -15.60 17.64 21.64
N ILE A 522 -15.03 16.86 20.73
CA ILE A 522 -14.52 17.36 19.44
C ILE A 522 -15.66 17.34 18.44
N VAL A 523 -16.12 18.53 18.06
CA VAL A 523 -17.18 18.69 17.06
C VAL A 523 -16.56 19.15 15.75
N GLU A 524 -16.55 18.26 14.77
CA GLU A 524 -16.20 18.60 13.39
C GLU A 524 -17.46 19.00 12.61
N THR A 525 -17.60 20.26 12.31
CA THR A 525 -18.68 20.77 11.45
C THR A 525 -18.34 20.66 9.97
N THR A 526 -17.05 20.66 9.64
CA THR A 526 -16.54 20.50 8.25
C THR A 526 -15.21 19.77 8.28
N ASP A 527 -15.04 18.78 7.41
CA ASP A 527 -13.75 18.14 7.20
C ASP A 527 -12.78 19.12 6.51
N LYS A 528 -11.65 19.41 7.18
CA LYS A 528 -10.60 20.32 6.71
C LYS A 528 -9.27 19.59 6.48
N THR A 529 -9.28 18.27 6.50
CA THR A 529 -8.08 17.43 6.28
C THR A 529 -7.54 17.65 4.87
N ASP A 530 -6.23 17.92 4.77
CA ASP A 530 -5.50 18.03 3.51
C ASP A 530 -4.35 17.00 3.49
N LEU A 531 -4.48 15.99 2.64
CA LEU A 531 -3.50 14.91 2.47
C LEU A 531 -2.60 15.09 1.24
N SER A 532 -2.66 16.24 0.56
CA SER A 532 -1.93 16.49 -0.71
C SER A 532 -0.40 16.39 -0.57
N GLY A 533 0.14 16.63 0.62
CA GLY A 533 1.56 16.54 0.92
C GLY A 533 2.05 15.16 1.41
N GLU A 534 1.18 14.16 1.53
CA GLU A 534 1.58 12.86 2.06
C GLU A 534 2.15 11.94 0.97
N LEU A 535 3.28 11.31 1.27
CA LEU A 535 3.90 10.28 0.43
C LEU A 535 3.17 8.93 0.55
N ALA A 536 3.33 8.06 -0.45
CA ALA A 536 2.59 6.79 -0.58
C ALA A 536 2.75 5.80 0.59
N CYS A 537 3.76 5.96 1.43
CA CYS A 537 4.07 5.09 2.56
C CYS A 537 4.22 5.87 3.87
N ALA A 538 3.15 6.46 4.38
CA ALA A 538 3.12 6.97 5.74
C ALA A 538 2.54 5.93 6.72
N GLY A 539 3.20 4.80 6.83
CA GLY A 539 2.86 3.71 7.75
C GLY A 539 4.12 3.22 8.45
N GLY A 540 4.58 4.00 9.44
CA GLY A 540 5.45 3.50 10.52
C GLY A 540 6.89 3.12 10.21
N SER A 541 7.38 3.16 8.97
CA SER A 541 8.81 2.97 8.67
C SER A 541 9.24 3.33 7.24
N CYS A 542 8.39 3.96 6.46
CA CYS A 542 8.73 4.48 5.13
C CYS A 542 8.40 5.97 5.02
N GLU A 543 8.80 6.77 5.99
CA GLU A 543 8.85 8.21 5.81
C GLU A 543 10.19 8.53 5.13
N ILE A 544 10.18 8.53 3.81
CA ILE A 544 11.16 9.32 3.08
C ILE A 544 10.71 10.76 3.32
N THR A 545 11.31 11.39 4.29
CA THR A 545 11.18 12.84 4.45
C THR A 545 11.71 13.47 3.19
N SER A 546 10.85 14.24 2.53
CA SER A 546 11.28 15.20 1.52
C SER A 546 12.46 15.99 2.08
N LEU A 547 13.56 15.88 1.44
CA LEU A 547 14.69 16.80 1.57
C LEU A 547 14.23 18.23 1.25
#